data_ded953f7ffd2e12ccf5a35525f73cf5d
#
_entry.id   ded953f7ffd2e12ccf5a35525f73cf5d
#
_cell.length_a   1.000
_cell.length_b   1.000
_cell.length_c   1.000
_cell.angle_alpha   90.00
_cell.angle_beta   90.00
_cell.angle_gamma   90.00
#
_symmetry.space_group_name_H-M   'P 1'
#
loop_
_entity.id
_entity.type
_entity.pdbx_description
1 polymer ?
#
loop_
_entity_poly.entity_id
_entity_poly.type
_entity_poly.pdbx_seq_one_letter_code
_entity_poly.pdbx_strand_id
1 'polypeptide(L)'
;MLKLPPQPDNCELCERPVARLTRHHLIPKHLHRKKRFQKLFSKEELITRTLWVCRPCHNAIHKARSEHDLGLHYNTLERLLELEELRVFVGWVREKPAGFVPKKGR
;
A
#
# COMPACT_ATOMS: atom_id res chain seq x y z
N MET A 1 22.95 1.92 8.00
CA MET A 1 22.26 2.55 6.87
C MET A 1 20.99 1.79 6.56
N LEU A 2 19.86 2.50 6.47
CA LEU A 2 18.59 1.87 6.19
C LEU A 2 18.45 1.59 4.71
N LYS A 3 18.07 0.37 4.37
CA LYS A 3 17.86 -0.02 2.98
C LYS A 3 16.37 -0.22 2.74
N LEU A 4 15.83 0.46 1.74
CA LEU A 4 14.47 0.24 1.32
C LEU A 4 14.42 -0.99 0.41
N PRO A 5 13.29 -1.75 0.44
CA PRO A 5 13.16 -2.88 -0.46
C PRO A 5 13.26 -2.44 -1.92
N PRO A 6 13.92 -3.20 -2.78
CA PRO A 6 13.98 -2.85 -4.19
C PRO A 6 12.62 -3.02 -4.86
N GLN A 7 12.40 -2.30 -5.95
CA GLN A 7 11.14 -2.42 -6.68
C GLN A 7 11.06 -3.80 -7.36
N PRO A 8 9.98 -4.54 -7.09
CA PRO A 8 9.77 -5.83 -7.75
C PRO A 8 9.25 -5.62 -9.17
N ASP A 9 9.14 -6.72 -9.92
CA ASP A 9 8.60 -6.65 -11.27
C ASP A 9 7.09 -6.53 -11.29
N ASN A 10 6.42 -7.02 -10.25
CA ASN A 10 4.97 -7.07 -10.20
C ASN A 10 4.44 -6.28 -9.02
N CYS A 11 3.20 -5.77 -9.18
CA CYS A 11 2.49 -5.14 -8.06
C CYS A 11 2.36 -6.14 -6.92
N GLU A 12 2.68 -5.72 -5.69
CA GLU A 12 2.64 -6.63 -4.55
C GLU A 12 1.22 -6.96 -4.09
N LEU A 13 0.21 -6.25 -4.58
CA LEU A 13 -1.19 -6.57 -4.27
C LEU A 13 -1.85 -7.39 -5.37
N CYS A 14 -1.96 -6.83 -6.58
CA CYS A 14 -2.68 -7.52 -7.65
C CYS A 14 -1.79 -8.45 -8.47
N GLU A 15 -0.49 -8.36 -8.27
CA GLU A 15 0.51 -9.23 -8.91
C GLU A 15 0.64 -9.04 -10.42
N ARG A 16 0.01 -8.02 -10.99
CA ARG A 16 0.18 -7.72 -12.42
C ARG A 16 1.59 -7.18 -12.68
N PRO A 17 2.21 -7.53 -13.82
CA PRO A 17 3.54 -7.03 -14.17
C PRO A 17 3.45 -5.61 -14.71
N VAL A 18 3.36 -4.65 -13.83
CA VAL A 18 3.18 -3.23 -14.17
C VAL A 18 4.53 -2.53 -14.18
N ALA A 19 4.84 -1.83 -15.27
CA ALA A 19 6.15 -1.18 -15.43
C ALA A 19 6.36 -0.07 -14.39
N ARG A 20 5.30 0.66 -14.06
CA ARG A 20 5.40 1.74 -13.08
C ARG A 20 4.67 1.38 -11.81
N LEU A 21 5.43 1.10 -10.77
CA LEU A 21 4.89 0.86 -9.45
C LEU A 21 5.12 2.09 -8.60
N THR A 22 4.23 2.30 -7.63
CA THR A 22 4.37 3.38 -6.67
C THR A 22 4.67 2.77 -5.31
N ARG A 23 5.43 3.49 -4.50
CA ARG A 23 5.76 3.00 -3.17
C ARG A 23 4.71 3.48 -2.17
N HIS A 24 3.99 2.53 -1.61
CA HIS A 24 3.00 2.82 -0.57
C HIS A 24 3.67 2.69 0.79
N HIS A 25 3.62 3.75 1.58
CA HIS A 25 4.11 3.70 2.95
C HIS A 25 3.04 3.02 3.81
N LEU A 26 3.35 1.85 4.35
CA LEU A 26 2.40 1.12 5.20
C LEU A 26 2.04 1.93 6.43
N ILE A 27 3.00 2.74 6.92
CA ILE A 27 2.72 3.75 7.93
C ILE A 27 2.90 5.09 7.21
N PRO A 28 1.80 5.80 6.91
CA PRO A 28 1.89 7.04 6.11
C PRO A 28 2.93 8.00 6.65
N LYS A 29 3.66 8.61 5.73
CA LYS A 29 4.84 9.40 6.06
C LYS A 29 4.57 10.51 7.07
N HIS A 30 3.44 11.21 6.94
CA HIS A 30 3.15 12.32 7.86
C HIS A 30 2.89 11.87 9.29
N LEU A 31 2.57 10.58 9.50
CA LEU A 31 2.37 10.04 10.84
C LEU A 31 3.68 9.72 11.55
N HIS A 32 4.80 9.69 10.81
CA HIS A 32 6.10 9.39 11.41
C HIS A 32 6.49 10.40 12.49
N ARG A 33 5.92 11.60 12.45
CA ARG A 33 6.20 12.65 13.44
C ARG A 33 5.34 12.53 14.68
N LYS A 34 4.30 11.72 14.65
CA LYS A 34 3.38 11.59 15.79
C LYS A 34 4.01 10.74 16.87
N LYS A 35 3.99 11.24 18.11
CA LYS A 35 4.58 10.52 19.23
C LYS A 35 4.01 9.12 19.40
N ARG A 36 2.70 8.97 19.18
CA ARG A 36 2.07 7.66 19.31
C ARG A 36 2.71 6.63 18.40
N PHE A 37 2.98 7.04 17.15
CA PHE A 37 3.60 6.12 16.18
C PHE A 37 5.05 5.88 16.50
N GLN A 38 5.76 6.89 17.01
CA GLN A 38 7.14 6.72 17.42
C GLN A 38 7.28 5.78 18.61
N LYS A 39 6.25 5.66 19.45
CA LYS A 39 6.26 4.72 20.55
C LYS A 39 5.93 3.29 20.11
N LEU A 40 5.11 3.16 19.06
CA LEU A 40 4.67 1.86 18.57
C LEU A 40 5.69 1.22 17.63
N PHE A 41 6.42 2.03 16.89
CA PHE A 41 7.33 1.54 15.85
C PHE A 41 8.69 2.18 15.96
N SER A 42 9.73 1.41 15.64
CA SER A 42 11.08 1.96 15.58
C SER A 42 11.19 2.90 14.38
N LYS A 43 12.18 3.78 14.39
CA LYS A 43 12.44 4.66 13.27
C LYS A 43 12.65 3.86 11.97
N GLU A 44 13.35 2.75 12.09
CA GLU A 44 13.59 1.87 10.95
C GLU A 44 12.29 1.31 10.40
N GLU A 45 11.40 0.84 11.28
CA GLU A 45 10.10 0.32 10.84
C GLU A 45 9.28 1.37 10.13
N LEU A 46 9.26 2.59 10.68
CA LEU A 46 8.50 3.68 10.06
C LEU A 46 8.96 3.96 8.63
N ILE A 47 10.27 3.89 8.41
CA ILE A 47 10.85 4.22 7.10
C ILE A 47 10.77 3.05 6.13
N THR A 48 10.98 1.82 6.61
CA THR A 48 11.15 0.66 5.72
C THR A 48 9.89 -0.13 5.44
N ARG A 49 8.81 0.08 6.21
CA ARG A 49 7.54 -0.63 5.93
C ARG A 49 6.86 0.00 4.73
N THR A 50 7.13 -0.55 3.57
CA THR A 50 6.57 -0.05 2.31
C THR A 50 6.15 -1.21 1.43
N LEU A 51 5.24 -0.94 0.49
CA LEU A 51 4.83 -1.88 -0.54
C LEU A 51 4.94 -1.21 -1.90
N TRP A 52 5.34 -1.97 -2.89
CA TRP A 52 5.34 -1.49 -4.26
C TRP A 52 4.04 -1.93 -4.92
N VAL A 53 3.20 -0.98 -5.29
CA VAL A 53 1.87 -1.26 -5.83
C VAL A 53 1.60 -0.42 -7.07
N CYS A 54 0.75 -0.94 -7.95
CA CYS A 54 0.34 -0.17 -9.11
C CYS A 54 -0.59 0.97 -8.67
N ARG A 55 -0.76 1.96 -9.54
CA ARG A 55 -1.57 3.13 -9.18
C ARG A 55 -3.00 2.75 -8.79
N PRO A 56 -3.70 1.87 -9.52
CA PRO A 56 -5.04 1.47 -9.09
C PRO A 56 -5.09 0.87 -7.70
N CYS A 57 -4.14 -0.02 -7.36
CA CYS A 57 -4.11 -0.63 -6.03
C CYS A 57 -3.77 0.41 -4.95
N HIS A 58 -2.84 1.31 -5.23
CA HIS A 58 -2.47 2.37 -4.30
C HIS A 58 -3.68 3.26 -3.99
N ASN A 59 -4.42 3.64 -5.03
CA ASN A 59 -5.62 4.45 -4.85
C ASN A 59 -6.68 3.70 -4.05
N ALA A 60 -6.83 2.40 -4.30
CA ALA A 60 -7.81 1.58 -3.59
C ALA A 60 -7.50 1.49 -2.10
N ILE A 61 -6.22 1.39 -1.74
CA ILE A 61 -5.81 1.36 -0.34
C ILE A 61 -6.27 2.65 0.37
N HIS A 62 -5.94 3.80 -0.23
CA HIS A 62 -6.26 5.08 0.40
C HIS A 62 -7.76 5.39 0.38
N LYS A 63 -8.50 4.77 -0.52
CA LYS A 63 -9.94 4.91 -0.54
C LYS A 63 -10.61 4.05 0.52
N ALA A 64 -10.00 2.91 0.85
CA ALA A 64 -10.60 1.95 1.78
C ALA A 64 -10.59 2.46 3.22
N ARG A 65 -9.50 3.09 3.65
CA ARG A 65 -9.36 3.57 5.03
C ARG A 65 -8.55 4.86 5.07
N SER A 66 -8.75 5.61 6.15
CA SER A 66 -7.97 6.83 6.37
C SER A 66 -6.49 6.48 6.60
N GLU A 67 -5.63 7.47 6.41
CA GLU A 67 -4.20 7.24 6.63
C GLU A 67 -3.90 6.86 8.07
N HIS A 68 -4.60 7.44 9.01
CA HIS A 68 -4.42 7.12 10.43
C HIS A 68 -4.75 5.65 10.70
N ASP A 69 -5.89 5.17 10.16
CA ASP A 69 -6.28 3.78 10.32
C ASP A 69 -5.29 2.84 9.63
N LEU A 70 -4.83 3.22 8.44
CA LEU A 70 -3.85 2.40 7.72
C LEU A 70 -2.59 2.23 8.56
N GLY A 71 -2.09 3.32 9.14
CA GLY A 71 -0.87 3.27 9.93
C GLY A 71 -1.01 2.48 11.22
N LEU A 72 -2.19 2.53 11.85
CA LEU A 72 -2.41 1.83 13.12
C LEU A 72 -2.79 0.37 12.95
N HIS A 73 -3.66 0.07 11.99
CA HIS A 73 -4.30 -1.24 11.93
C HIS A 73 -4.00 -2.05 10.67
N TYR A 74 -3.56 -1.41 9.61
CA TYR A 74 -3.36 -2.06 8.32
C TYR A 74 -1.97 -1.77 7.75
N ASN A 75 -0.97 -1.96 8.61
CA ASN A 75 0.42 -1.61 8.27
C ASN A 75 1.26 -2.80 7.83
N THR A 76 0.63 -3.85 7.33
CA THR A 76 1.29 -4.97 6.67
C THR A 76 0.44 -5.40 5.49
N LEU A 77 1.05 -6.13 4.55
CA LEU A 77 0.31 -6.67 3.42
C LEU A 77 -0.85 -7.55 3.89
N GLU A 78 -0.58 -8.41 4.86
CA GLU A 78 -1.59 -9.33 5.40
C GLU A 78 -2.76 -8.57 5.98
N ARG A 79 -2.47 -7.51 6.73
CA ARG A 79 -3.53 -6.70 7.34
C ARG A 79 -4.38 -5.99 6.29
N LEU A 80 -3.73 -5.47 5.25
CA LEU A 80 -4.46 -4.82 4.16
C LEU A 80 -5.42 -5.79 3.49
N LEU A 81 -5.00 -7.04 3.31
CA LEU A 81 -5.83 -8.04 2.67
C LEU A 81 -6.95 -8.57 3.57
N GLU A 82 -7.02 -8.13 4.83
CA GLU A 82 -8.17 -8.40 5.68
C GLU A 82 -9.35 -7.51 5.34
N LEU A 83 -9.11 -6.39 4.63
CA LEU A 83 -10.19 -5.51 4.20
C LEU A 83 -10.90 -6.15 3.02
N GLU A 84 -12.17 -6.47 3.20
CA GLU A 84 -12.96 -7.13 2.16
C GLU A 84 -13.01 -6.31 0.88
N GLU A 85 -13.26 -5.01 1.01
CA GLU A 85 -13.33 -4.15 -0.17
C GLU A 85 -12.03 -4.13 -0.95
N LEU A 86 -10.89 -4.24 -0.27
CA LEU A 86 -9.61 -4.29 -0.96
C LEU A 86 -9.41 -5.63 -1.63
N ARG A 87 -9.79 -6.73 -0.98
CA ARG A 87 -9.70 -8.05 -1.60
C ARG A 87 -10.56 -8.15 -2.85
N VAL A 88 -11.77 -7.59 -2.78
CA VAL A 88 -12.68 -7.58 -3.93
C VAL A 88 -12.05 -6.79 -5.07
N PHE A 89 -11.52 -5.60 -4.77
CA PHE A 89 -10.88 -4.77 -5.79
C PHE A 89 -9.68 -5.49 -6.41
N VAL A 90 -8.82 -6.06 -5.58
CA VAL A 90 -7.62 -6.76 -6.05
C VAL A 90 -7.98 -7.94 -6.95
N GLY A 91 -8.99 -8.72 -6.55
CA GLY A 91 -9.45 -9.84 -7.35
C GLY A 91 -10.00 -9.41 -8.71
N TRP A 92 -10.65 -8.25 -8.74
CA TRP A 92 -11.18 -7.72 -9.99
C TRP A 92 -10.09 -7.16 -10.89
N VAL A 93 -9.19 -6.33 -10.33
CA VAL A 93 -8.18 -5.65 -11.15
C VAL A 93 -7.11 -6.63 -11.64
N ARG A 94 -6.91 -7.71 -10.90
CA ARG A 94 -5.93 -8.75 -11.30
C ARG A 94 -6.25 -9.32 -12.68
N GLU A 95 -7.51 -9.36 -13.05
CA GLU A 95 -7.94 -9.91 -14.33
C GLU A 95 -7.82 -8.92 -15.48
N LYS A 96 -7.38 -7.69 -15.21
CA LYS A 96 -7.25 -6.66 -16.23
C LYS A 96 -5.84 -6.62 -16.79
N PRO A 97 -5.66 -6.06 -18.01
CA PRO A 97 -4.31 -5.90 -18.56
C PRO A 97 -3.42 -5.07 -17.64
N ALA A 98 -2.11 -5.30 -17.72
CA ALA A 98 -1.16 -4.64 -16.84
C ALA A 98 -1.25 -3.12 -16.86
N GLY A 99 -1.56 -2.52 -18.00
CA GLY A 99 -1.66 -1.07 -18.11
C GLY A 99 -3.03 -0.50 -17.78
N PHE A 100 -3.98 -1.36 -17.39
CA PHE A 100 -5.34 -0.92 -17.10
C PHE A 100 -5.39 -0.04 -15.85
N VAL A 101 -6.05 1.12 -15.97
CA VAL A 101 -6.31 2.01 -14.85
C VAL A 101 -7.80 2.33 -14.88
N PRO A 102 -8.53 2.04 -13.80
CA PRO A 102 -9.96 2.33 -13.77
C PRO A 102 -10.20 3.82 -13.93
N LYS A 103 -11.30 4.17 -14.59
CA LYS A 103 -11.69 5.57 -14.65
C LYS A 103 -11.96 6.04 -13.24
N LYS A 104 -11.53 7.26 -12.93
CA LYS A 104 -11.84 7.83 -11.63
C LYS A 104 -13.33 7.84 -11.47
N GLY A 105 -13.78 7.37 -10.31
CA GLY A 105 -15.19 7.28 -10.03
C GLY A 105 -15.85 8.64 -10.13
N ARG A 106 -17.06 8.63 -10.48
CA ARG A 106 -17.85 9.84 -10.55
C ARG A 106 -18.75 9.95 -9.38
#